data_30030d8154b3872192fe5410f6243aed
#
_entry.id   30030d8154b3872192fe5410f6243aed
#
_cell.length_a   1.000
_cell.length_b   1.000
_cell.length_c   1.000
_cell.angle_alpha   90.00
_cell.angle_beta   90.00
_cell.angle_gamma   90.00
#
_symmetry.space_group_name_H-M   'P 1'
#
loop_
_entity.id
_entity.type
_entity.pdbx_description
1 polymer ?
#
loop_
_entity_poly.entity_id
_entity_poly.type
_entity_poly.pdbx_seq_one_letter_code
_entity_poly.pdbx_strand_id
1 'polypeptide(L)'
;MARVYDAFMERFPSWSALTEATPTDLRPLLEPLGLWQVRAGILSRVAHAMVAGGGAVPASRLELEHIKGIGQYTSAAILLVVHGHDEPLLDANMARVLERYFGLRTHFDIRDDPYLHALACHVVRRPNSLEVNWAILDFAALICKAKRPLCEQCPVHAKCKFFKKAHTGH
;
A
#
# COMPACT_ATOMS: atom_id res chain seq x y z
N MET A 1 -0.93 -12.11 11.01
CA MET A 1 -1.64 -10.82 10.79
C MET A 1 -3.13 -10.93 11.05
N ALA A 2 -3.86 -11.92 10.54
CA ALA A 2 -5.31 -12.08 10.80
C ALA A 2 -5.68 -12.03 12.30
N ARG A 3 -5.02 -12.81 13.14
CA ARG A 3 -5.29 -12.82 14.61
C ARG A 3 -5.16 -11.45 15.29
N VAL A 4 -4.24 -10.61 14.84
CA VAL A 4 -4.08 -9.24 15.39
C VAL A 4 -5.25 -8.37 14.96
N TYR A 5 -5.71 -8.50 13.72
CA TYR A 5 -6.84 -7.74 13.20
C TYR A 5 -8.13 -8.07 13.96
N ASP A 6 -8.44 -9.36 14.12
CA ASP A 6 -9.64 -9.80 14.82
C ASP A 6 -9.67 -9.30 16.27
N ALA A 7 -8.57 -9.48 16.99
CA ALA A 7 -8.43 -9.00 18.38
C ALA A 7 -8.49 -7.46 18.46
N PHE A 8 -7.99 -6.75 17.46
CA PHE A 8 -8.07 -5.29 17.39
C PHE A 8 -9.52 -4.83 17.21
N MET A 9 -10.25 -5.43 16.27
CA MET A 9 -11.66 -5.09 16.00
C MET A 9 -12.58 -5.45 17.15
N GLU A 10 -12.31 -6.54 17.85
CA GLU A 10 -13.04 -6.92 19.07
C GLU A 10 -12.82 -5.90 20.20
N ARG A 11 -11.58 -5.45 20.40
CA ARG A 11 -11.22 -4.49 21.45
C ARG A 11 -11.67 -3.07 21.14
N PHE A 12 -11.61 -2.65 19.87
CA PHE A 12 -11.92 -1.30 19.39
C PHE A 12 -12.92 -1.34 18.22
N PRO A 13 -14.21 -1.63 18.50
CA PRO A 13 -15.21 -1.85 17.45
C PRO A 13 -15.67 -0.56 16.77
N SER A 14 -15.26 0.60 17.24
CA SER A 14 -15.64 1.90 16.69
C SER A 14 -14.51 2.92 16.80
N TRP A 15 -14.60 3.98 16.01
CA TRP A 15 -13.69 5.11 16.10
C TRP A 15 -13.73 5.75 17.49
N SER A 16 -14.91 5.88 18.11
CA SER A 16 -15.06 6.42 19.47
C SER A 16 -14.32 5.56 20.50
N ALA A 17 -14.47 4.23 20.44
CA ALA A 17 -13.73 3.34 21.33
C ALA A 17 -12.20 3.48 21.16
N LEU A 18 -11.76 3.74 19.91
CA LEU A 18 -10.34 3.92 19.64
C LEU A 18 -9.81 5.31 20.08
N THR A 19 -10.65 6.35 20.16
CA THR A 19 -10.25 7.66 20.72
C THR A 19 -9.98 7.61 22.21
N GLU A 20 -10.64 6.70 22.92
CA GLU A 20 -10.46 6.51 24.36
C GLU A 20 -9.26 5.60 24.71
N ALA A 21 -8.69 4.92 23.69
CA ALA A 21 -7.59 4.01 23.88
C ALA A 21 -6.29 4.74 24.24
N THR A 22 -5.64 4.29 25.32
CA THR A 22 -4.29 4.74 25.66
C THR A 22 -3.25 4.01 24.81
N PRO A 23 -2.02 4.55 24.64
CA PRO A 23 -0.92 3.81 24.01
C PRO A 23 -0.65 2.44 24.64
N THR A 24 -0.90 2.31 25.95
CA THR A 24 -0.70 1.05 26.69
C THR A 24 -1.74 0.00 26.30
N ASP A 25 -2.98 0.41 26.01
CA ASP A 25 -4.04 -0.49 25.53
C ASP A 25 -3.74 -1.04 24.13
N LEU A 26 -3.13 -0.21 23.27
CA LEU A 26 -2.78 -0.55 21.90
C LEU A 26 -1.51 -1.41 21.79
N ARG A 27 -0.61 -1.30 22.77
CA ARG A 27 0.70 -1.97 22.75
C ARG A 27 0.63 -3.47 22.49
N PRO A 28 -0.16 -4.29 23.21
CA PRO A 28 -0.17 -5.75 23.01
C PRO A 28 -0.57 -6.16 21.60
N LEU A 29 -1.41 -5.36 20.94
CA LEU A 29 -1.90 -5.61 19.58
C LEU A 29 -0.92 -5.13 18.51
N LEU A 30 -0.20 -4.03 18.77
CA LEU A 30 0.67 -3.41 17.77
C LEU A 30 2.14 -3.85 17.89
N GLU A 31 2.60 -4.28 19.05
CA GLU A 31 4.00 -4.67 19.29
C GLU A 31 4.47 -5.80 18.35
N PRO A 32 3.66 -6.84 18.06
CA PRO A 32 4.03 -7.87 17.09
C PRO A 32 4.20 -7.37 15.65
N LEU A 33 3.62 -6.20 15.34
CA LEU A 33 3.71 -5.57 14.01
C LEU A 33 4.92 -4.64 13.87
N GLY A 34 5.67 -4.39 14.95
CA GLY A 34 6.77 -3.43 15.02
C GLY A 34 6.31 -1.96 15.03
N LEU A 35 7.19 -1.06 15.45
CA LEU A 35 6.95 0.40 15.50
C LEU A 35 5.64 0.76 16.23
N TRP A 36 5.29 0.04 17.28
CA TRP A 36 3.99 0.15 17.94
C TRP A 36 3.67 1.55 18.44
N GLN A 37 4.64 2.29 18.99
CA GLN A 37 4.44 3.68 19.47
C GLN A 37 4.02 4.62 18.33
N VAL A 38 4.71 4.52 17.18
CA VAL A 38 4.39 5.32 15.99
C VAL A 38 2.99 4.96 15.48
N ARG A 39 2.68 3.66 15.40
CA ARG A 39 1.37 3.17 14.96
C ARG A 39 0.26 3.58 15.90
N ALA A 40 0.46 3.47 17.22
CA ALA A 40 -0.52 3.92 18.22
C ALA A 40 -0.82 5.41 18.07
N GLY A 41 0.22 6.25 17.90
CA GLY A 41 0.02 7.68 17.67
C GLY A 41 -0.70 8.00 16.35
N ILE A 42 -0.48 7.24 15.29
CA ILE A 42 -1.22 7.40 14.02
C ILE A 42 -2.68 6.99 14.21
N LEU A 43 -2.95 5.83 14.80
CA LEU A 43 -4.30 5.32 15.02
C LEU A 43 -5.13 6.27 15.88
N SER A 44 -4.56 6.81 16.96
CA SER A 44 -5.23 7.82 17.78
C SER A 44 -5.63 9.06 16.98
N ARG A 45 -4.71 9.62 16.17
CA ARG A 45 -5.02 10.78 15.33
C ARG A 45 -6.09 10.49 14.28
N VAL A 46 -6.00 9.33 13.64
CA VAL A 46 -7.00 8.89 12.66
C VAL A 46 -8.37 8.75 13.34
N ALA A 47 -8.44 8.10 14.50
CA ALA A 47 -9.69 7.94 15.22
C ALA A 47 -10.34 9.29 15.57
N HIS A 48 -9.56 10.23 16.10
CA HIS A 48 -10.06 11.58 16.41
C HIS A 48 -10.54 12.30 15.15
N ALA A 49 -9.83 12.21 14.03
CA ALA A 49 -10.23 12.81 12.77
C ALA A 49 -11.54 12.20 12.25
N MET A 50 -11.69 10.87 12.34
CA MET A 50 -12.93 10.19 11.94
C MET A 50 -14.13 10.62 12.81
N VAL A 51 -13.94 10.66 14.14
CA VAL A 51 -15.01 11.12 15.05
C VAL A 51 -15.39 12.57 14.77
N ALA A 52 -14.41 13.46 14.59
CA ALA A 52 -14.65 14.86 14.25
C ALA A 52 -15.38 15.03 12.90
N GLY A 53 -15.15 14.13 11.94
CA GLY A 53 -15.82 14.08 10.65
C GLY A 53 -17.16 13.32 10.66
N GLY A 54 -17.75 13.04 11.84
CA GLY A 54 -19.03 12.32 11.94
C GLY A 54 -18.95 10.83 11.70
N GLY A 55 -17.75 10.22 11.73
CA GLY A 55 -17.52 8.78 11.59
C GLY A 55 -17.36 8.30 10.13
N ALA A 56 -17.60 9.16 9.16
CA ALA A 56 -17.44 8.82 7.75
C ALA A 56 -15.96 8.87 7.33
N VAL A 57 -15.54 7.88 6.54
CA VAL A 57 -14.19 7.87 5.96
C VAL A 57 -14.16 8.85 4.78
N PRO A 58 -13.25 9.84 4.76
CA PRO A 58 -13.16 10.79 3.65
C PRO A 58 -12.97 10.10 2.29
N ALA A 59 -13.65 10.60 1.26
CA ALA A 59 -13.60 10.06 -0.09
C ALA A 59 -12.64 10.82 -1.03
N SER A 60 -11.94 11.82 -0.53
CA SER A 60 -10.94 12.55 -1.30
C SER A 60 -9.52 12.32 -0.76
N ARG A 61 -8.55 12.24 -1.67
CA ARG A 61 -7.12 12.13 -1.33
C ARG A 61 -6.67 13.28 -0.44
N LEU A 62 -7.09 14.49 -0.77
CA LEU A 62 -6.70 15.69 -0.04
C LEU A 62 -7.13 15.64 1.43
N GLU A 63 -8.37 15.27 1.70
CA GLU A 63 -8.89 15.13 3.07
C GLU A 63 -8.18 14.03 3.84
N LEU A 64 -7.94 12.87 3.20
CA LEU A 64 -7.21 11.76 3.81
C LEU A 64 -5.78 12.15 4.19
N GLU A 65 -5.05 12.80 3.29
CA GLU A 65 -3.65 13.17 3.50
C GLU A 65 -3.48 14.37 4.46
N HIS A 66 -4.55 15.14 4.72
CA HIS A 66 -4.58 16.12 5.82
C HIS A 66 -4.52 15.46 7.20
N ILE A 67 -4.93 14.21 7.32
CA ILE A 67 -4.85 13.46 8.58
C ILE A 67 -3.39 13.04 8.79
N LYS A 68 -2.73 13.66 9.76
CA LYS A 68 -1.30 13.39 10.04
C LYS A 68 -1.05 11.91 10.33
N GLY A 69 -0.35 11.24 9.44
CA GLY A 69 -0.03 9.82 9.49
C GLY A 69 -0.70 9.00 8.39
N ILE A 70 -1.63 9.58 7.64
CA ILE A 70 -2.10 9.04 6.37
C ILE A 70 -1.26 9.66 5.27
N GLY A 71 -0.41 8.85 4.65
CA GLY A 71 0.38 9.26 3.49
C GLY A 71 -0.22 8.71 2.20
N GLN A 72 0.44 9.02 1.09
CA GLN A 72 0.03 8.70 -0.28
C GLN A 72 -0.38 7.23 -0.50
N TYR A 73 0.39 6.27 0.04
CA TYR A 73 0.03 4.85 -0.06
C TYR A 73 -1.24 4.52 0.72
N THR A 74 -1.37 5.04 1.95
CA THR A 74 -2.52 4.75 2.81
C THR A 74 -3.79 5.39 2.26
N SER A 75 -3.71 6.62 1.75
CA SER A 75 -4.84 7.30 1.10
C SER A 75 -5.29 6.53 -0.15
N ALA A 76 -4.35 6.08 -0.99
CA ALA A 76 -4.66 5.24 -2.15
C ALA A 76 -5.34 3.93 -1.74
N ALA A 77 -4.86 3.27 -0.68
CA ALA A 77 -5.46 2.04 -0.19
C ALA A 77 -6.90 2.25 0.33
N ILE A 78 -7.15 3.35 1.04
CA ILE A 78 -8.49 3.70 1.52
C ILE A 78 -9.41 3.98 0.33
N LEU A 79 -8.98 4.81 -0.62
CA LEU A 79 -9.76 5.14 -1.81
C LEU A 79 -10.10 3.90 -2.64
N LEU A 80 -9.14 3.00 -2.82
CA LEU A 80 -9.33 1.75 -3.56
C LEU A 80 -10.29 0.80 -2.83
N VAL A 81 -10.03 0.52 -1.54
CA VAL A 81 -10.73 -0.56 -0.82
C VAL A 81 -12.09 -0.12 -0.29
N VAL A 82 -12.19 1.13 0.20
CA VAL A 82 -13.42 1.64 0.83
C VAL A 82 -14.34 2.30 -0.20
N HIS A 83 -13.76 3.06 -1.12
CA HIS A 83 -14.53 3.86 -2.08
C HIS A 83 -14.55 3.30 -3.50
N GLY A 84 -13.81 2.23 -3.78
CA GLY A 84 -13.78 1.58 -5.10
C GLY A 84 -13.12 2.42 -6.19
N HIS A 85 -12.26 3.38 -5.84
CA HIS A 85 -11.52 4.16 -6.82
C HIS A 85 -10.39 3.34 -7.43
N ASP A 86 -10.08 3.59 -8.71
CA ASP A 86 -8.98 2.91 -9.43
C ASP A 86 -7.61 3.48 -9.05
N GLU A 87 -7.23 3.31 -7.79
CA GLU A 87 -5.97 3.83 -7.23
C GLU A 87 -4.87 2.78 -7.22
N PRO A 88 -3.64 3.11 -7.63
CA PRO A 88 -2.51 2.20 -7.54
C PRO A 88 -1.97 2.13 -6.10
N LEU A 89 -1.74 0.93 -5.61
CA LEU A 89 -1.01 0.68 -4.37
C LEU A 89 0.50 0.73 -4.63
N LEU A 90 0.98 1.91 -5.02
CA LEU A 90 2.37 2.12 -5.42
C LEU A 90 3.30 2.11 -4.20
N ASP A 91 3.82 0.93 -3.88
CA ASP A 91 4.89 0.70 -2.90
C ASP A 91 6.19 0.29 -3.59
N ALA A 92 7.21 -0.03 -2.80
CA ALA A 92 8.49 -0.51 -3.31
C ALA A 92 8.40 -1.83 -4.09
N ASN A 93 7.37 -2.63 -3.85
CA ASN A 93 7.15 -3.91 -4.55
C ASN A 93 6.54 -3.67 -5.93
N MET A 94 5.46 -2.90 -5.99
CA MET A 94 4.86 -2.50 -7.27
C MET A 94 5.86 -1.72 -8.12
N ALA A 95 6.55 -0.73 -7.54
CA ALA A 95 7.58 0.05 -8.21
C ALA A 95 8.63 -0.86 -8.86
N ARG A 96 9.18 -1.81 -8.11
CA ARG A 96 10.16 -2.78 -8.62
C ARG A 96 9.65 -3.59 -9.80
N VAL A 97 8.41 -4.06 -9.76
CA VAL A 97 7.81 -4.82 -10.86
C VAL A 97 7.70 -3.94 -12.11
N LEU A 98 7.15 -2.74 -11.96
CA LEU A 98 6.97 -1.80 -13.06
C LEU A 98 8.31 -1.37 -13.67
N GLU A 99 9.29 -1.01 -12.86
CA GLU A 99 10.63 -0.61 -13.31
C GLU A 99 11.36 -1.73 -14.05
N ARG A 100 11.27 -2.96 -13.56
CA ARG A 100 11.91 -4.09 -14.22
C ARG A 100 11.26 -4.41 -15.56
N TYR A 101 9.97 -4.27 -15.64
CA TYR A 101 9.24 -4.60 -16.85
C TYR A 101 9.31 -3.49 -17.91
N PHE A 102 9.01 -2.25 -17.51
CA PHE A 102 8.86 -1.11 -18.40
C PHE A 102 10.11 -0.21 -18.51
N GLY A 103 10.97 -0.22 -17.51
CA GLY A 103 12.17 0.63 -17.40
C GLY A 103 12.20 1.42 -16.09
N LEU A 104 13.39 1.93 -15.79
CA LEU A 104 13.65 2.63 -14.53
C LEU A 104 12.87 3.95 -14.43
N ARG A 105 12.49 4.30 -13.23
CA ARG A 105 11.94 5.61 -12.86
C ARG A 105 12.91 6.74 -13.13
N THR A 106 12.39 7.95 -13.17
CA THR A 106 13.17 9.18 -13.43
C THR A 106 13.62 9.89 -12.16
N HIS A 107 12.90 9.71 -11.05
CA HIS A 107 13.21 10.32 -9.77
C HIS A 107 13.67 9.28 -8.74
N PHE A 108 14.43 9.74 -7.75
CA PHE A 108 14.94 8.84 -6.71
C PHE A 108 13.81 8.30 -5.82
N ASP A 109 12.88 9.17 -5.39
CA ASP A 109 11.75 8.77 -4.55
C ASP A 109 10.57 8.31 -5.41
N ILE A 110 10.06 7.12 -5.12
CA ILE A 110 8.89 6.55 -5.83
C ILE A 110 7.62 7.40 -5.65
N ARG A 111 7.54 8.15 -4.56
CA ARG A 111 6.40 8.99 -4.24
C ARG A 111 6.29 10.22 -5.15
N ASP A 112 7.42 10.69 -5.64
CA ASP A 112 7.55 11.93 -6.40
C ASP A 112 7.80 11.67 -7.89
N ASP A 113 7.84 10.40 -8.33
CA ASP A 113 8.10 10.05 -9.72
C ASP A 113 6.83 10.04 -10.57
N PRO A 114 6.62 11.06 -11.43
CA PRO A 114 5.39 11.18 -12.22
C PRO A 114 5.25 10.09 -13.28
N TYR A 115 6.38 9.61 -13.84
CA TYR A 115 6.37 8.50 -14.79
C TYR A 115 5.88 7.22 -14.13
N LEU A 116 6.42 6.89 -12.96
CA LEU A 116 6.05 5.68 -12.23
C LEU A 116 4.58 5.72 -11.78
N HIS A 117 4.12 6.90 -11.33
CA HIS A 117 2.71 7.11 -10.99
C HIS A 117 1.77 6.94 -12.19
N ALA A 118 2.08 7.60 -13.31
CA ALA A 118 1.28 7.48 -14.52
C ALA A 118 1.22 6.02 -15.01
N LEU A 119 2.36 5.32 -14.95
CA LEU A 119 2.46 3.92 -15.34
C LEU A 119 1.64 3.02 -14.40
N ALA A 120 1.74 3.21 -13.10
CA ALA A 120 0.98 2.46 -12.10
C ALA A 120 -0.54 2.65 -12.32
N CYS A 121 -0.99 3.90 -12.47
CA CYS A 121 -2.38 4.22 -12.81
C CYS A 121 -2.83 3.51 -14.09
N HIS A 122 -2.01 3.57 -15.15
CA HIS A 122 -2.34 2.93 -16.44
C HIS A 122 -2.52 1.42 -16.30
N VAL A 123 -1.70 0.77 -15.49
CA VAL A 123 -1.76 -0.68 -15.29
C VAL A 123 -2.97 -1.09 -14.45
N VAL A 124 -3.31 -0.35 -13.39
CA VAL A 124 -4.38 -0.76 -12.45
C VAL A 124 -5.78 -0.30 -12.86
N ARG A 125 -5.94 0.75 -13.66
CA ARG A 125 -7.25 1.24 -14.12
C ARG A 125 -7.94 0.24 -15.03
N ARG A 126 -8.59 -0.72 -14.42
CA ARG A 126 -9.34 -1.82 -15.05
C ARG A 126 -10.60 -2.08 -14.21
N PRO A 127 -11.65 -2.73 -14.76
CA PRO A 127 -12.85 -3.07 -14.01
C PRO A 127 -12.59 -3.87 -12.71
N ASN A 128 -11.45 -4.55 -12.64
CA ASN A 128 -10.99 -5.34 -11.50
C ASN A 128 -9.71 -4.73 -10.86
N SER A 129 -9.70 -3.41 -10.68
CA SER A 129 -8.53 -2.66 -10.17
C SER A 129 -7.97 -3.21 -8.85
N LEU A 130 -8.85 -3.60 -7.92
CA LEU A 130 -8.46 -4.17 -6.63
C LEU A 130 -7.65 -5.47 -6.81
N GLU A 131 -8.16 -6.40 -7.61
CA GLU A 131 -7.52 -7.68 -7.90
C GLU A 131 -6.20 -7.49 -8.63
N VAL A 132 -6.13 -6.53 -9.55
CA VAL A 132 -4.88 -6.20 -10.26
C VAL A 132 -3.82 -5.68 -9.29
N ASN A 133 -4.18 -4.81 -8.35
CA ASN A 133 -3.27 -4.34 -7.32
C ASN A 133 -2.72 -5.53 -6.48
N TRP A 134 -3.61 -6.39 -5.98
CA TRP A 134 -3.21 -7.57 -5.21
C TRP A 134 -2.35 -8.52 -6.03
N ALA A 135 -2.72 -8.80 -7.28
CA ALA A 135 -1.94 -9.66 -8.17
C ALA A 135 -0.52 -9.14 -8.40
N ILE A 136 -0.33 -7.82 -8.53
CA ILE A 136 1.02 -7.24 -8.67
C ILE A 136 1.83 -7.39 -7.39
N LEU A 137 1.23 -7.19 -6.22
CA LEU A 137 1.91 -7.35 -4.93
C LEU A 137 2.31 -8.81 -4.70
N ASP A 138 1.42 -9.76 -4.97
CA ASP A 138 1.70 -11.20 -4.89
C ASP A 138 2.76 -11.61 -5.91
N PHE A 139 2.67 -11.13 -7.13
CA PHE A 139 3.69 -11.37 -8.16
C PHE A 139 5.06 -10.84 -7.74
N ALA A 140 5.11 -9.68 -7.09
CA ALA A 140 6.34 -9.12 -6.55
C ALA A 140 6.94 -9.97 -5.42
N ALA A 141 6.08 -10.57 -4.59
CA ALA A 141 6.50 -11.42 -3.49
C ALA A 141 6.94 -12.83 -3.95
N LEU A 142 6.21 -13.41 -4.89
CA LEU A 142 6.38 -14.81 -5.29
C LEU A 142 7.36 -15.00 -6.46
N ILE A 143 7.31 -14.13 -7.46
CA ILE A 143 8.06 -14.25 -8.72
C ILE A 143 9.13 -13.16 -8.86
N CYS A 144 8.71 -11.88 -8.90
CA CYS A 144 9.60 -10.75 -9.14
C CYS A 144 10.28 -10.28 -7.84
N LYS A 145 10.85 -11.22 -7.08
CA LYS A 145 11.47 -10.98 -5.77
C LYS A 145 12.54 -9.92 -5.81
N ALA A 146 12.72 -9.20 -4.69
CA ALA A 146 13.76 -8.16 -4.59
C ALA A 146 15.15 -8.75 -4.84
N LYS A 147 15.46 -9.84 -4.16
CA LYS A 147 16.68 -10.63 -4.37
C LYS A 147 16.31 -11.92 -5.11
N ARG A 148 17.10 -12.31 -6.12
CA ARG A 148 16.94 -13.56 -6.90
C ARG A 148 15.53 -13.73 -7.48
N PRO A 149 15.07 -12.85 -8.39
CA PRO A 149 13.77 -13.02 -9.05
C PRO A 149 13.76 -14.33 -9.87
N LEU A 150 12.59 -14.96 -9.93
CA LEU A 150 12.39 -16.22 -10.67
C LEU A 150 12.07 -15.94 -12.15
N CYS A 151 13.01 -15.30 -12.86
CA CYS A 151 12.78 -14.77 -14.20
C CYS A 151 12.42 -15.85 -15.22
N GLU A 152 13.02 -17.05 -15.15
CA GLU A 152 12.73 -18.16 -16.05
C GLU A 152 11.30 -18.73 -15.89
N GLN A 153 10.71 -18.58 -14.70
CA GLN A 153 9.34 -18.98 -14.39
C GLN A 153 8.34 -17.83 -14.56
N CYS A 154 8.82 -16.65 -14.94
CA CYS A 154 7.99 -15.45 -15.03
C CYS A 154 7.13 -15.47 -16.30
N PRO A 155 5.79 -15.43 -16.20
CA PRO A 155 4.90 -15.51 -17.36
C PRO A 155 5.04 -14.32 -18.31
N VAL A 156 5.64 -13.22 -17.86
CA VAL A 156 5.80 -11.99 -18.66
C VAL A 156 7.26 -11.70 -19.08
N HIS A 157 8.18 -12.64 -18.87
CA HIS A 157 9.62 -12.43 -19.08
C HIS A 157 9.96 -12.00 -20.52
N ALA A 158 9.24 -12.52 -21.52
CA ALA A 158 9.53 -12.28 -22.94
C ALA A 158 9.52 -10.77 -23.32
N LYS A 159 8.72 -9.95 -22.64
CA LYS A 159 8.65 -8.50 -22.88
C LYS A 159 9.35 -7.69 -21.77
N CYS A 160 9.89 -8.33 -20.74
CA CYS A 160 10.51 -7.67 -19.60
C CYS A 160 11.86 -7.06 -19.96
N LYS A 161 12.03 -5.74 -19.75
CA LYS A 161 13.29 -5.05 -20.05
C LYS A 161 14.44 -5.55 -19.16
N PHE A 162 14.17 -5.83 -17.90
CA PHE A 162 15.17 -6.37 -16.97
C PHE A 162 15.68 -7.73 -17.41
N PHE A 163 14.78 -8.63 -17.79
CA PHE A 163 15.15 -9.97 -18.30
C PHE A 163 15.99 -9.88 -19.57
N LYS A 164 15.53 -9.09 -20.54
CA LYS A 164 16.26 -8.87 -21.80
C LYS A 164 17.66 -8.36 -21.55
N LYS A 165 17.81 -7.32 -20.72
CA LYS A 165 19.14 -6.75 -20.39
C LYS A 165 20.08 -7.77 -19.75
N ALA A 166 19.56 -8.67 -18.92
CA ALA A 166 20.38 -9.70 -18.28
C ALA A 166 20.82 -10.81 -19.26
N HIS A 167 20.09 -11.03 -20.38
CA HIS A 167 20.35 -12.10 -21.34
C HIS A 167 20.90 -11.59 -22.69
N THR A 168 20.93 -10.28 -22.94
CA THR A 168 21.53 -9.67 -24.14
C THR A 168 22.93 -9.09 -23.89
N GLY A 169 23.44 -9.20 -22.69
CA GLY A 169 24.78 -8.74 -22.28
C GLY A 169 25.89 -9.76 -22.56
N HIS A 170 25.88 -10.34 -23.77
CA HIS A 170 27.02 -11.08 -24.32
C HIS A 170 27.31 -10.52 -25.72
#